data_e81ef63c4c6aeb1fcf7dfceffe1b41c4
#
_entry.id   e81ef63c4c6aeb1fcf7dfceffe1b41c4
#
_cell.length_a   1.000
_cell.length_b   1.000
_cell.length_c   1.000
_cell.angle_alpha   90.00
_cell.angle_beta   90.00
_cell.angle_gamma   90.00
#
_symmetry.space_group_name_H-M   'P 1'
#
loop_
_entity.id
_entity.type
_entity.pdbx_description
1 polymer ?
#
loop_
_entity_poly.entity_id
_entity_poly.type
_entity_poly.pdbx_seq_one_letter_code
_entity_poly.pdbx_strand_id
1 'polypeptide(L)'
;MPSVVFDVSKFRTRYPEFENVADAQLQAMFDDAAALYLDNTDQSLVTDLATREALYMLLVAHMAQLGFGSKTAPASPLAGRVTSVSEGSVSISGDAPALPGTAVWFRLTKYGIAYWQATAPWRTMQYRAGRSWPQERTRDGAWL
;
A
#
# COMPACT_ATOMS: atom_id res chain seq x y z
N MET A 1 -10.46 3.31 -21.47
CA MET A 1 -10.58 3.83 -20.10
C MET A 1 -9.21 4.16 -19.56
N PRO A 2 -9.03 5.33 -18.95
CA PRO A 2 -7.69 5.71 -18.51
C PRO A 2 -7.25 4.83 -17.33
N SER A 3 -6.18 4.11 -17.55
CA SER A 3 -5.52 3.28 -16.55
C SER A 3 -4.01 3.49 -16.63
N VAL A 4 -3.32 3.23 -15.52
CA VAL A 4 -1.87 3.28 -15.48
C VAL A 4 -1.32 2.02 -16.14
N VAL A 5 -0.37 2.20 -17.05
CA VAL A 5 0.44 1.12 -17.62
C VAL A 5 1.81 1.17 -16.96
N PHE A 6 2.27 0.04 -16.43
CA PHE A 6 3.54 -0.03 -15.76
C PHE A 6 4.70 0.07 -16.75
N ASP A 7 5.57 1.05 -16.53
CA ASP A 7 6.79 1.24 -17.32
C ASP A 7 8.00 0.83 -16.48
N VAL A 8 8.57 -0.31 -16.81
CA VAL A 8 9.75 -0.86 -16.11
C VAL A 8 10.94 0.09 -16.22
N SER A 9 11.14 0.73 -17.35
CA SER A 9 12.25 1.68 -17.54
C SER A 9 12.14 2.89 -16.62
N LYS A 10 10.94 3.43 -16.47
CA LYS A 10 10.63 4.51 -15.52
C LYS A 10 10.89 4.08 -14.08
N PHE A 11 10.45 2.87 -13.72
CA PHE A 11 10.67 2.32 -12.40
C PHE A 11 12.16 2.18 -12.08
N ARG A 12 12.94 1.62 -13.00
CA ARG A 12 14.37 1.44 -12.82
C ARG A 12 15.14 2.76 -12.74
N THR A 13 14.69 3.77 -13.46
CA THR A 13 15.27 5.12 -13.36
C THR A 13 15.00 5.73 -12.00
N ARG A 14 13.82 5.54 -11.47
CA ARG A 14 13.41 6.09 -10.17
C ARG A 14 13.98 5.31 -8.98
N TYR A 15 14.09 3.99 -9.12
CA TYR A 15 14.56 3.08 -8.07
C TYR A 15 15.68 2.18 -8.61
N PRO A 16 16.87 2.72 -8.86
CA PRO A 16 17.98 1.93 -9.43
C PRO A 16 18.51 0.83 -8.51
N GLU A 17 18.16 0.87 -7.24
CA GLU A 17 18.51 -0.15 -6.24
C GLU A 17 17.90 -1.52 -6.49
N PHE A 18 16.92 -1.63 -7.36
CA PHE A 18 16.25 -2.90 -7.69
C PHE A 18 16.74 -3.53 -9.01
N GLU A 19 17.98 -3.31 -9.38
CA GLU A 19 18.58 -3.92 -10.58
C GLU A 19 18.57 -5.46 -10.55
N ASN A 20 18.60 -6.05 -9.37
CA ASN A 20 18.56 -7.49 -9.15
C ASN A 20 17.20 -8.14 -9.41
N VAL A 21 16.15 -7.35 -9.57
CA VAL A 21 14.80 -7.85 -9.83
C VAL A 21 14.53 -7.87 -11.33
N ALA A 22 14.07 -9.00 -11.85
CA ALA A 22 13.78 -9.16 -13.27
C ALA A 22 12.54 -8.34 -13.68
N ASP A 23 12.51 -7.91 -14.94
CA ASP A 23 11.40 -7.12 -15.48
C ASP A 23 10.04 -7.85 -15.34
N ALA A 24 10.02 -9.15 -15.60
CA ALA A 24 8.81 -9.96 -15.45
C ALA A 24 8.30 -10.00 -14.00
N GLN A 25 9.21 -10.01 -13.03
CA GLN A 25 8.87 -9.97 -11.62
C GLN A 25 8.30 -8.61 -11.21
N LEU A 26 8.88 -7.53 -11.71
CA LEU A 26 8.36 -6.18 -11.47
C LEU A 26 6.94 -6.01 -12.08
N GLN A 27 6.73 -6.53 -13.29
CA GLN A 27 5.42 -6.50 -13.92
C GLN A 27 4.39 -7.31 -13.12
N ALA A 28 4.78 -8.48 -12.65
CA ALA A 28 3.91 -9.32 -11.81
C ALA A 28 3.52 -8.61 -10.51
N MET A 29 4.46 -7.91 -9.88
CA MET A 29 4.17 -7.10 -8.69
C MET A 29 3.21 -5.96 -8.97
N PHE A 30 3.34 -5.30 -10.12
CA PHE A 30 2.38 -4.29 -10.55
C PHE A 30 0.98 -4.88 -10.75
N ASP A 31 0.89 -6.03 -11.39
CA ASP A 31 -0.39 -6.71 -11.62
C ASP A 31 -1.06 -7.09 -10.28
N ASP A 32 -0.28 -7.60 -9.34
CA ASP A 32 -0.78 -7.90 -7.99
C ASP A 32 -1.22 -6.64 -7.24
N ALA A 33 -0.45 -5.56 -7.35
CA ALA A 33 -0.80 -4.28 -6.73
C ALA A 33 -2.12 -3.72 -7.28
N ALA A 34 -2.32 -3.82 -8.58
CA ALA A 34 -3.56 -3.38 -9.23
C ALA A 34 -4.76 -4.26 -8.86
N ALA A 35 -4.53 -5.55 -8.63
CA ALA A 35 -5.59 -6.48 -8.27
C ALA A 35 -5.99 -6.39 -6.78
N LEU A 36 -5.04 -6.12 -5.89
CA LEU A 36 -5.22 -6.31 -4.45
C LEU A 36 -5.20 -5.03 -3.62
N TYR A 37 -4.45 -4.00 -4.03
CA TYR A 37 -4.15 -2.87 -3.15
C TYR A 37 -4.66 -1.52 -3.66
N LEU A 38 -4.54 -1.25 -4.93
CA LEU A 38 -4.94 0.03 -5.52
C LEU A 38 -5.67 -0.20 -6.83
N ASP A 39 -6.91 0.21 -6.89
CA ASP A 39 -7.75 0.08 -8.07
C ASP A 39 -7.20 0.91 -9.24
N ASN A 40 -7.00 0.28 -10.39
CA ASN A 40 -6.52 0.90 -11.63
C ASN A 40 -7.64 1.14 -12.65
N THR A 41 -8.88 1.10 -12.21
CA THR A 41 -10.03 1.37 -13.07
C THR A 41 -10.46 2.84 -12.94
N ASP A 42 -11.44 3.24 -13.74
CA ASP A 42 -12.09 4.55 -13.64
C ASP A 42 -12.90 4.73 -12.35
N GLN A 43 -13.11 3.66 -11.60
CA GLN A 43 -13.75 3.66 -10.27
C GLN A 43 -12.77 3.96 -9.13
N SER A 44 -11.49 4.08 -9.43
CA SER A 44 -10.47 4.34 -8.42
C SER A 44 -10.68 5.68 -7.71
N LEU A 45 -10.46 5.69 -6.40
CA LEU A 45 -10.48 6.92 -5.60
C LEU A 45 -9.37 7.88 -6.01
N VAL A 46 -8.26 7.36 -6.54
CA VAL A 46 -7.15 8.17 -7.06
C VAL A 46 -7.42 8.43 -8.54
N THR A 47 -8.05 9.54 -8.84
CA THR A 47 -8.49 9.88 -10.20
C THR A 47 -7.37 10.44 -11.07
N ASP A 48 -6.37 11.09 -10.47
CA ASP A 48 -5.21 11.61 -11.20
C ASP A 48 -4.25 10.48 -11.56
N LEU A 49 -4.04 10.29 -12.87
CA LEU A 49 -3.20 9.20 -13.38
C LEU A 49 -1.74 9.34 -12.98
N ALA A 50 -1.20 10.55 -12.94
CA ALA A 50 0.19 10.77 -12.52
C ALA A 50 0.40 10.40 -11.05
N THR A 51 -0.52 10.76 -10.19
CA THR A 51 -0.51 10.38 -8.77
C THR A 51 -0.67 8.88 -8.61
N ARG A 52 -1.59 8.28 -9.35
CA ARG A 52 -1.81 6.82 -9.34
C ARG A 52 -0.56 6.06 -9.78
N GLU A 53 0.10 6.51 -10.83
CA GLU A 53 1.37 5.92 -11.29
C GLU A 53 2.45 6.00 -10.21
N ALA A 54 2.61 7.14 -9.56
CA ALA A 54 3.57 7.30 -8.47
C ALA A 54 3.28 6.36 -7.29
N LEU A 55 2.01 6.17 -6.94
CA LEU A 55 1.59 5.23 -5.90
C LEU A 55 1.88 3.78 -6.28
N TYR A 56 1.67 3.40 -7.53
CA TYR A 56 2.05 2.07 -8.01
C TYR A 56 3.55 1.84 -7.97
N MET A 57 4.36 2.85 -8.31
CA MET A 57 5.81 2.75 -8.19
C MET A 57 6.23 2.47 -6.75
N LEU A 58 5.62 3.13 -5.77
CA LEU A 58 5.87 2.87 -4.34
C LEU A 58 5.44 1.48 -3.92
N LEU A 59 4.27 1.00 -4.38
CA LEU A 59 3.79 -0.35 -4.09
C LEU A 59 4.73 -1.42 -4.64
N VAL A 60 5.14 -1.29 -5.89
CA VAL A 60 6.07 -2.23 -6.53
C VAL A 60 7.42 -2.22 -5.80
N ALA A 61 7.94 -1.06 -5.44
CA ALA A 61 9.17 -0.94 -4.69
C ALA A 61 9.07 -1.61 -3.31
N HIS A 62 7.95 -1.43 -2.61
CA HIS A 62 7.70 -2.08 -1.33
C HIS A 62 7.68 -3.61 -1.47
N MET A 63 6.94 -4.12 -2.44
CA MET A 63 6.84 -5.56 -2.69
C MET A 63 8.18 -6.15 -3.12
N ALA A 64 8.94 -5.44 -3.96
CA ALA A 64 10.27 -5.85 -4.39
C ALA A 64 11.26 -5.90 -3.22
N GLN A 65 11.23 -4.93 -2.33
CA GLN A 65 12.07 -4.90 -1.14
C GLN A 65 11.77 -6.06 -0.20
N LEU A 66 10.50 -6.38 0.00
CA LEU A 66 10.08 -7.50 0.85
C LEU A 66 10.46 -8.85 0.24
N GLY A 67 10.31 -9.00 -1.08
CA GLY A 67 10.52 -10.28 -1.76
C GLY A 67 11.97 -10.57 -2.14
N PHE A 68 12.69 -9.55 -2.60
CA PHE A 68 14.04 -9.74 -3.19
C PHE A 68 15.12 -8.89 -2.53
N GLY A 69 14.73 -7.85 -1.79
CA GLY A 69 15.67 -6.87 -1.28
C GLY A 69 16.21 -5.95 -2.38
N SER A 70 17.08 -5.04 -2.00
CA SER A 70 17.75 -4.09 -2.89
C SER A 70 19.25 -4.17 -2.70
N LYS A 71 20.01 -3.44 -3.53
CA LYS A 71 21.47 -3.32 -3.37
C LYS A 71 21.87 -2.71 -2.02
N THR A 72 21.04 -1.85 -1.47
CA THR A 72 21.32 -1.13 -0.22
C THR A 72 20.82 -1.82 1.02
N ALA A 73 19.81 -2.69 0.89
CA ALA A 73 19.24 -3.42 2.00
C ALA A 73 18.70 -4.79 1.53
N PRO A 74 19.19 -5.90 2.09
CA PRO A 74 18.71 -7.23 1.73
C PRO A 74 17.26 -7.40 2.19
N ALA A 75 16.54 -8.37 1.58
CA ALA A 75 15.24 -8.78 2.04
C ALA A 75 15.31 -9.30 3.48
N SER A 76 14.37 -8.89 4.31
CA SER A 76 14.28 -9.40 5.67
C SER A 76 13.75 -10.84 5.65
N PRO A 77 14.45 -11.79 6.30
CA PRO A 77 13.93 -13.16 6.42
C PRO A 77 12.71 -13.26 7.35
N LEU A 78 12.44 -12.21 8.13
CA LEU A 78 11.30 -12.16 9.04
C LEU A 78 10.13 -11.45 8.36
N ALA A 79 9.07 -12.17 8.13
CA ALA A 79 7.83 -11.63 7.57
C ALA A 79 7.05 -10.74 8.57
N GLY A 80 7.52 -10.67 9.81
CA GLY A 80 6.90 -9.90 10.89
C GLY A 80 7.78 -8.77 11.38
N ARG A 81 7.19 -7.91 12.19
CA ARG A 81 7.90 -6.83 12.85
C ARG A 81 8.77 -7.36 13.99
N VAL A 82 10.04 -6.99 14.00
CA VAL A 82 10.92 -7.28 15.13
C VAL A 82 10.63 -6.26 16.25
N THR A 83 10.20 -6.74 17.41
CA THR A 83 9.85 -5.89 18.54
C THR A 83 10.97 -5.77 19.58
N SER A 84 11.89 -6.75 19.63
CA SER A 84 13.05 -6.67 20.49
C SER A 84 14.23 -7.42 19.93
N VAL A 85 15.41 -6.88 20.12
CA VAL A 85 16.69 -7.54 19.83
C VAL A 85 17.52 -7.44 21.10
N SER A 86 17.98 -8.56 21.63
CA SER A 86 18.90 -8.56 22.78
C SER A 86 20.29 -9.03 22.37
N GLU A 87 21.32 -8.30 22.81
CA GLU A 87 22.72 -8.69 22.64
C GLU A 87 23.14 -9.67 23.73
N GLY A 88 23.98 -10.65 23.39
CA GLY A 88 24.60 -11.59 24.32
C GLY A 88 24.10 -13.02 24.24
N SER A 89 22.85 -13.28 24.20
CA SER A 89 22.24 -14.49 23.64
C SER A 89 21.25 -13.98 22.59
N VAL A 90 21.49 -14.25 21.33
CA VAL A 90 20.67 -13.71 20.23
C VAL A 90 19.25 -14.23 20.39
N SER A 91 18.36 -13.42 20.97
CA SER A 91 16.93 -13.67 20.92
C SER A 91 16.28 -12.57 20.10
N ILE A 92 15.61 -12.96 19.02
CA ILE A 92 14.78 -12.07 18.21
C ILE A 92 13.34 -12.46 18.52
N SER A 93 12.59 -11.57 19.18
CA SER A 93 11.15 -11.76 19.29
C SER A 93 10.44 -10.88 18.28
N GLY A 94 9.55 -11.49 17.51
CA GLY A 94 8.73 -10.81 16.52
C GLY A 94 7.26 -10.92 16.86
N ASP A 95 6.48 -9.92 16.45
CA ASP A 95 5.03 -10.03 16.41
C ASP A 95 4.62 -11.07 15.36
N ALA A 96 3.36 -11.47 15.37
CA ALA A 96 2.78 -12.27 14.30
C ALA A 96 3.06 -11.65 12.93
N PRO A 97 3.24 -12.46 11.86
CA PRO A 97 3.49 -11.93 10.53
C PRO A 97 2.50 -10.84 10.14
N ALA A 98 3.01 -9.75 9.61
CA ALA A 98 2.17 -8.66 9.15
C ALA A 98 1.36 -9.09 7.93
N LEU A 99 0.05 -9.00 8.01
CA LEU A 99 -0.83 -9.34 6.89
C LEU A 99 -0.69 -8.30 5.78
N PRO A 100 -0.52 -8.73 4.51
CA PRO A 100 -0.44 -7.81 3.38
C PRO A 100 -1.62 -6.83 3.33
N GLY A 101 -1.32 -5.57 3.00
CA GLY A 101 -2.33 -4.52 2.91
C GLY A 101 -2.65 -3.81 4.23
N THR A 102 -2.14 -4.27 5.36
CA THR A 102 -2.32 -3.60 6.66
C THR A 102 -1.29 -2.49 6.88
N ALA A 103 -1.60 -1.57 7.80
CA ALA A 103 -0.67 -0.49 8.16
C ALA A 103 0.68 -1.04 8.66
N VAL A 104 0.67 -2.13 9.40
CA VAL A 104 1.88 -2.78 9.91
C VAL A 104 2.73 -3.31 8.76
N TRP A 105 2.10 -3.92 7.76
CA TRP A 105 2.80 -4.43 6.59
C TRP A 105 3.49 -3.32 5.80
N PHE A 106 2.82 -2.20 5.57
CA PHE A 106 3.41 -1.04 4.87
C PHE A 106 4.57 -0.41 5.64
N ARG A 107 4.60 -0.53 6.95
CA ARG A 107 5.70 -0.01 7.78
C ARG A 107 6.99 -0.83 7.70
N LEU A 108 6.97 -1.98 7.06
CA LEU A 108 8.14 -2.85 6.94
C LEU A 108 9.23 -2.26 6.02
N THR A 109 8.88 -1.37 5.11
CA THR A 109 9.83 -0.70 4.22
C THR A 109 9.59 0.80 4.17
N LYS A 110 10.66 1.56 3.79
CA LYS A 110 10.53 3.00 3.56
C LYS A 110 9.56 3.34 2.43
N TYR A 111 9.45 2.48 1.42
CA TYR A 111 8.53 2.65 0.29
C TYR A 111 7.08 2.46 0.74
N GLY A 112 6.83 1.48 1.57
CA GLY A 112 5.53 1.24 2.16
C GLY A 112 5.08 2.37 3.08
N ILE A 113 5.98 2.91 3.88
CA ILE A 113 5.73 4.09 4.73
C ILE A 113 5.31 5.28 3.86
N ALA A 114 6.07 5.55 2.78
CA ALA A 114 5.75 6.64 1.87
C ALA A 114 4.39 6.46 1.19
N TYR A 115 4.09 5.24 0.74
CA TYR A 115 2.79 4.90 0.18
C TYR A 115 1.66 5.13 1.19
N TRP A 116 1.83 4.66 2.41
CA TRP A 116 0.83 4.80 3.46
C TRP A 116 0.55 6.27 3.79
N GLN A 117 1.59 7.08 3.88
CA GLN A 117 1.45 8.52 4.10
C GLN A 117 0.79 9.21 2.90
N ALA A 118 1.21 8.88 1.70
CA ALA A 118 0.67 9.48 0.48
C ALA A 118 -0.82 9.16 0.25
N THR A 119 -1.28 8.00 0.70
CA THR A 119 -2.67 7.58 0.55
C THR A 119 -3.59 7.98 1.70
N ALA A 120 -3.07 8.68 2.70
CA ALA A 120 -3.86 9.11 3.86
C ALA A 120 -5.18 9.84 3.48
N PRO A 121 -5.22 10.76 2.49
CA PRO A 121 -6.47 11.43 2.11
C PRO A 121 -7.57 10.48 1.65
N TRP A 122 -7.21 9.33 1.07
CA TRP A 122 -8.18 8.35 0.56
C TRP A 122 -8.52 7.26 1.58
N ARG A 123 -7.82 7.19 2.69
CA ARG A 123 -8.06 6.24 3.78
C ARG A 123 -8.79 6.84 4.98
N THR A 124 -8.74 8.15 5.12
CA THR A 124 -9.46 8.84 6.19
C THR A 124 -10.96 8.69 5.98
N MET A 125 -11.69 8.47 7.07
CA MET A 125 -13.13 8.38 7.05
C MET A 125 -13.71 9.66 6.48
N GLN A 126 -14.19 9.60 5.24
CA GLN A 126 -14.94 10.71 4.66
C GLN A 126 -16.36 10.65 5.24
N TYR A 127 -16.71 11.69 5.97
CA TYR A 127 -18.09 11.86 6.37
C TYR A 127 -18.93 12.09 5.10
N ARG A 128 -19.63 11.06 4.68
CA ARG A 128 -20.75 11.24 3.76
C ARG A 128 -21.95 11.55 4.62
N ALA A 129 -22.48 12.76 4.46
CA ALA A 129 -23.79 13.06 5.04
C ALA A 129 -24.74 11.95 4.60
N GLY A 130 -25.15 11.14 5.55
CA GLY A 130 -26.13 10.08 5.28
C GLY A 130 -27.39 10.71 4.69
N ARG A 131 -28.09 9.99 3.82
CA ARG A 131 -29.45 10.34 3.50
C ARG A 131 -30.19 10.55 4.81
N SER A 132 -30.64 11.76 5.07
CA SER A 132 -31.59 11.98 6.15
C SER A 132 -32.78 11.04 5.92
N TRP A 133 -32.95 10.09 6.82
CA TRP A 133 -34.18 9.32 6.82
C TRP A 133 -35.33 10.32 6.89
N PRO A 134 -36.37 10.19 6.05
CA PRO A 134 -37.57 11.02 6.22
C PRO A 134 -38.02 10.81 7.65
N GLN A 135 -37.93 11.86 8.43
CA GLN A 135 -38.49 11.81 9.78
C GLN A 135 -40.01 11.84 9.63
N GLU A 136 -40.64 10.69 9.80
CA GLU A 136 -42.06 10.62 9.88
C GLU A 136 -42.51 11.32 11.16
N ARG A 137 -43.29 12.40 10.97
CA ARG A 137 -44.00 12.98 12.09
C ARG A 137 -45.07 12.00 12.55
N THR A 138 -45.07 11.71 13.83
CA THR A 138 -46.24 11.06 14.43
C THR A 138 -47.46 11.93 14.28
N ARG A 139 -48.63 11.33 14.33
CA ARG A 139 -49.92 12.03 14.20
C ARG A 139 -50.07 13.20 15.17
N ASP A 140 -49.33 13.19 16.26
CA ASP A 140 -49.38 14.22 17.32
C ASP A 140 -48.34 15.33 17.10
N GLY A 141 -47.61 15.34 15.98
CA GLY A 141 -46.59 16.32 15.67
C GLY A 141 -45.25 16.10 16.37
N ALA A 142 -45.07 15.01 17.11
CA ALA A 142 -43.80 14.66 17.71
C ALA A 142 -42.88 13.95 16.72
N TRP A 143 -41.57 14.17 16.84
CA TRP A 143 -40.59 13.48 16.06
C TRP A 143 -40.26 12.10 16.67
N LEU A 144 -40.19 11.11 15.80
CA LEU A 144 -39.76 9.78 16.20
C LEU A 144 -38.22 9.74 16.41
#